data_0dc2ea91c4d482db0d32b70c9bf4a250
#
_entry.id   0dc2ea91c4d482db0d32b70c9bf4a250
#
_cell.length_a   1.000
_cell.length_b   1.000
_cell.length_c   1.000
_cell.angle_alpha   90.00
_cell.angle_beta   90.00
_cell.angle_gamma   90.00
#
_symmetry.space_group_name_H-M   'P 1'
#
loop_
_entity.id
_entity.type
_entity.pdbx_description
1 polymer ?
#
loop_
_entity_poly.entity_id
_entity_poly.type
_entity_poly.pdbx_seq_one_letter_code
_entity_poly.pdbx_strand_id
1 'polypeptide(L)'
;MYCRIHKGIDPTIMAKSLSRFYIRKQDERNETATLFFRVQNKKHKVDTLFSSQIRVNVAEWKNALSSAENWMRHQRNNFTLHDTLNRIEFVVKSEVEGMVFDKAHVEAEILAIAKPKKAEALLKAQKDEEMRLQEELRIKEEQQQLIQEGIDRERANIWNFLNRFCDEINTGERLNGNNRYAKGTVKAWGSFCKLYDLFDRKHRYTWNDVDRSFVTKFLAFMEKGDYMVSAQNKYLVDLRALVNYAYLDGLHHNDRAMQYFSKKKVEEKDKAAEIYLTEAELKALYEMPLTGKQDEVRDVFLVGCYTCQRVSDYNHISKDSFTTTAKGTPVIRLVQKKTRNEVKIPIMNPNLKAICEKYNYNLPSVVDVILNRYIKEILKELSETVPSLAAKVHTKLTMKQKKQEMEGQIVVERNSKGEVMMPRYNCVTTHTARRSGITNMYLTHKYSILQMMHVSGHKTQKTFMDYIKLSSDEIADEIDAIANGAKADVF
;
A
#
# COMPACT_ATOMS: atom_id res chain seq x y z
N MET A 1 -18.77 -39.03 -95.29
CA MET A 1 -19.86 -38.06 -95.16
C MET A 1 -19.56 -37.02 -94.03
N TYR A 2 -18.39 -36.35 -94.16
CA TYR A 2 -17.93 -35.35 -93.19
C TYR A 2 -17.12 -34.21 -93.84
N CYS A 3 -17.73 -33.61 -94.86
CA CYS A 3 -17.02 -32.57 -95.61
C CYS A 3 -17.95 -31.44 -96.14
N ARG A 4 -18.93 -31.02 -95.38
CA ARG A 4 -19.78 -29.87 -95.72
C ARG A 4 -20.46 -29.19 -94.59
N ILE A 5 -19.74 -28.71 -93.51
CA ILE A 5 -20.30 -27.72 -92.61
C ILE A 5 -19.13 -26.88 -91.95
N HIS A 6 -18.31 -26.23 -92.73
CA HIS A 6 -17.39 -25.24 -92.18
C HIS A 6 -17.11 -24.06 -93.10
N LYS A 7 -18.11 -23.61 -93.86
CA LYS A 7 -18.04 -22.29 -94.52
C LYS A 7 -18.98 -21.36 -93.75
N GLY A 8 -18.43 -20.56 -92.82
CA GLY A 8 -19.16 -19.47 -92.23
C GLY A 8 -19.12 -19.36 -90.67
N ILE A 9 -18.29 -20.14 -89.98
CA ILE A 9 -18.15 -19.93 -88.50
C ILE A 9 -17.07 -18.88 -88.28
N ASP A 10 -17.44 -17.83 -87.54
CA ASP A 10 -16.51 -16.79 -87.05
C ASP A 10 -15.26 -17.47 -86.42
N PRO A 11 -14.05 -17.12 -86.91
CA PRO A 11 -12.81 -17.67 -86.35
C PRO A 11 -12.71 -17.57 -84.79
N THR A 12 -13.34 -16.57 -84.19
CA THR A 12 -13.39 -16.36 -82.76
C THR A 12 -14.25 -17.43 -82.04
N ILE A 13 -15.34 -17.89 -82.70
CA ILE A 13 -16.22 -18.94 -82.17
C ILE A 13 -15.54 -20.30 -82.36
N MET A 14 -14.83 -20.55 -83.42
CA MET A 14 -14.06 -21.78 -83.62
C MET A 14 -12.91 -21.93 -82.65
N ALA A 15 -12.17 -20.86 -82.34
CA ALA A 15 -11.10 -20.83 -81.33
C ALA A 15 -11.63 -21.18 -79.97
N LYS A 16 -12.80 -20.66 -79.59
CA LYS A 16 -13.43 -20.97 -78.28
C LYS A 16 -13.94 -22.40 -78.13
N SER A 17 -14.18 -23.09 -79.30
CA SER A 17 -14.59 -24.49 -79.29
C SER A 17 -13.40 -25.46 -79.13
N LEU A 18 -12.19 -25.03 -79.50
CA LEU A 18 -10.99 -25.84 -79.47
C LEU A 18 -10.25 -25.77 -78.17
N SER A 19 -10.23 -24.60 -77.54
CA SER A 19 -9.61 -24.44 -76.23
C SER A 19 -10.35 -23.40 -75.38
N ARG A 20 -10.41 -23.65 -74.02
CA ARG A 20 -10.90 -22.68 -73.06
C ARG A 20 -9.84 -21.65 -72.65
N PHE A 21 -8.59 -21.95 -72.95
CA PHE A 21 -7.47 -21.05 -72.66
C PHE A 21 -7.28 -20.07 -73.80
N TYR A 22 -7.09 -18.81 -73.51
CA TYR A 22 -6.91 -17.74 -74.47
C TYR A 22 -5.88 -16.73 -73.99
N ILE A 23 -5.34 -15.98 -74.95
CA ILE A 23 -4.46 -14.84 -74.73
C ILE A 23 -5.34 -13.59 -74.64
N ARG A 24 -5.09 -12.69 -73.76
CA ARG A 24 -5.79 -11.42 -73.68
C ARG A 24 -5.46 -10.52 -74.83
N LYS A 25 -6.41 -9.78 -75.38
CA LYS A 25 -6.24 -8.89 -76.57
C LYS A 25 -5.06 -7.93 -76.41
N GLN A 26 -4.83 -7.40 -75.17
CA GLN A 26 -3.71 -6.50 -74.94
C GLN A 26 -2.33 -7.15 -75.10
N ASP A 27 -2.25 -8.45 -74.97
CA ASP A 27 -0.99 -9.21 -74.95
C ASP A 27 -0.73 -9.86 -76.37
N GLU A 28 -1.66 -9.75 -77.29
CA GLU A 28 -1.58 -10.40 -78.61
C GLU A 28 -0.46 -9.86 -79.49
N ARG A 29 0.11 -8.70 -79.24
CA ARG A 29 1.24 -8.09 -79.94
C ARG A 29 2.61 -8.54 -79.40
N ASN A 30 2.65 -9.26 -78.32
CA ASN A 30 3.88 -9.74 -77.70
C ASN A 30 4.31 -11.07 -78.36
N GLU A 31 5.61 -11.38 -78.28
CA GLU A 31 6.14 -12.65 -78.78
C GLU A 31 5.63 -13.83 -77.96
N THR A 32 5.58 -13.66 -76.64
CA THR A 32 5.04 -14.65 -75.66
C THR A 32 4.00 -14.03 -74.78
N ALA A 33 2.95 -14.76 -74.41
CA ALA A 33 1.90 -14.30 -73.51
C ALA A 33 1.46 -15.41 -72.53
N THR A 34 0.94 -15.03 -71.44
CA THR A 34 0.34 -15.98 -70.45
C THR A 34 -1.06 -16.36 -70.89
N LEU A 35 -1.38 -17.62 -70.78
CA LEU A 35 -2.71 -18.14 -71.02
C LEU A 35 -3.63 -17.87 -69.88
N PHE A 36 -4.85 -17.42 -70.18
CA PHE A 36 -5.92 -17.18 -69.20
C PHE A 36 -7.14 -18.04 -69.60
N PHE A 37 -7.97 -18.31 -68.60
CA PHE A 37 -9.26 -18.92 -68.77
C PHE A 37 -10.29 -18.37 -67.77
N ARG A 38 -11.54 -18.35 -68.21
CA ARG A 38 -12.65 -17.84 -67.38
C ARG A 38 -13.54 -18.99 -66.97
N VAL A 39 -13.89 -19.05 -65.72
CA VAL A 39 -14.81 -20.03 -65.20
C VAL A 39 -16.05 -19.33 -64.71
N GLN A 40 -17.18 -19.84 -65.15
CA GLN A 40 -18.50 -19.34 -64.75
C GLN A 40 -19.33 -20.50 -64.22
N ASN A 41 -19.83 -20.33 -62.98
CA ASN A 41 -20.80 -21.23 -62.40
C ASN A 41 -21.98 -20.43 -61.85
N LYS A 42 -23.10 -20.45 -62.54
CA LYS A 42 -24.32 -19.70 -62.25
C LYS A 42 -24.93 -20.16 -60.93
N LYS A 43 -24.82 -21.46 -60.61
CA LYS A 43 -25.35 -22.05 -59.35
C LYS A 43 -24.67 -21.50 -58.12
N HIS A 44 -23.35 -21.32 -58.19
CA HIS A 44 -22.52 -20.84 -57.07
C HIS A 44 -22.12 -19.36 -57.24
N LYS A 45 -22.71 -18.64 -58.23
CA LYS A 45 -22.43 -17.23 -58.54
C LYS A 45 -20.94 -16.93 -58.76
N VAL A 46 -20.18 -17.89 -59.28
CA VAL A 46 -18.76 -17.72 -59.59
C VAL A 46 -18.63 -17.20 -60.98
N ASP A 47 -17.92 -16.11 -61.18
CA ASP A 47 -17.46 -15.61 -62.48
C ASP A 47 -16.06 -15.04 -62.25
N THR A 48 -15.06 -15.86 -62.52
CA THR A 48 -13.68 -15.54 -62.21
C THR A 48 -12.74 -15.87 -63.34
N LEU A 49 -11.77 -14.97 -63.55
CA LEU A 49 -10.68 -15.12 -64.47
C LEU A 49 -9.44 -15.62 -63.80
N PHE A 50 -8.88 -16.72 -64.25
CA PHE A 50 -7.64 -17.30 -63.75
C PHE A 50 -6.50 -17.19 -64.77
N SER A 51 -5.28 -16.98 -64.23
CA SER A 51 -4.04 -17.14 -64.98
C SER A 51 -3.58 -18.59 -64.87
N SER A 52 -3.31 -19.25 -66.03
CA SER A 52 -2.72 -20.59 -66.02
C SER A 52 -1.28 -20.64 -65.54
N GLN A 53 -0.63 -19.48 -65.29
CA GLN A 53 0.80 -19.34 -65.02
C GLN A 53 1.73 -19.89 -66.14
N ILE A 54 1.17 -20.32 -67.22
CA ILE A 54 1.89 -20.89 -68.39
C ILE A 54 1.98 -19.82 -69.52
N ARG A 55 3.18 -19.64 -70.04
CA ARG A 55 3.46 -18.75 -71.18
C ARG A 55 3.61 -19.56 -72.45
N VAL A 56 3.04 -19.06 -73.51
CA VAL A 56 3.12 -19.64 -74.85
C VAL A 56 3.59 -18.61 -75.83
N ASN A 57 4.16 -19.08 -76.98
CA ASN A 57 4.39 -18.21 -78.11
C ASN A 57 3.04 -17.82 -78.76
N VAL A 58 2.82 -16.51 -78.94
CA VAL A 58 1.54 -15.97 -79.37
C VAL A 58 1.19 -16.40 -80.80
N ALA A 59 2.17 -16.42 -81.73
CA ALA A 59 1.95 -16.79 -83.13
C ALA A 59 1.63 -18.28 -83.24
N GLU A 60 2.36 -19.15 -82.53
CA GLU A 60 2.11 -20.60 -82.54
C GLU A 60 0.73 -20.93 -81.97
N TRP A 61 0.35 -20.27 -80.80
CA TRP A 61 -0.95 -20.51 -80.20
C TRP A 61 -2.11 -20.06 -81.06
N LYS A 62 -1.98 -18.91 -81.77
CA LYS A 62 -2.97 -18.44 -82.73
C LYS A 62 -3.08 -19.38 -83.94
N ASN A 63 -1.94 -19.86 -84.46
CA ASN A 63 -1.94 -20.83 -85.55
C ASN A 63 -2.60 -22.16 -85.15
N ALA A 64 -2.32 -22.64 -83.92
CA ALA A 64 -2.98 -23.84 -83.41
C ALA A 64 -4.50 -23.70 -83.32
N LEU A 65 -5.02 -22.53 -82.94
CA LEU A 65 -6.46 -22.26 -82.88
C LEU A 65 -7.14 -21.96 -84.23
N SER A 66 -6.39 -21.89 -85.33
CA SER A 66 -6.91 -21.54 -86.64
C SER A 66 -7.69 -22.68 -87.32
N SER A 67 -7.40 -23.96 -87.02
CA SER A 67 -8.13 -25.12 -87.52
C SER A 67 -8.05 -26.31 -86.58
N ALA A 68 -8.99 -27.24 -86.62
CA ALA A 68 -8.98 -28.48 -85.86
C ALA A 68 -7.74 -29.33 -86.09
N GLU A 69 -7.27 -29.34 -87.35
CA GLU A 69 -6.06 -30.09 -87.77
C GLU A 69 -4.81 -29.48 -87.10
N ASN A 70 -4.67 -28.15 -87.12
CA ASN A 70 -3.58 -27.42 -86.50
C ASN A 70 -3.62 -27.60 -84.96
N TRP A 71 -4.81 -27.63 -84.38
CA TRP A 71 -4.97 -27.88 -82.94
C TRP A 71 -4.50 -29.30 -82.60
N MET A 72 -4.92 -30.32 -83.32
CA MET A 72 -4.47 -31.68 -83.03
C MET A 72 -2.97 -31.86 -83.24
N ARG A 73 -2.38 -31.19 -84.26
CA ARG A 73 -0.93 -31.19 -84.48
C ARG A 73 -0.20 -30.50 -83.31
N HIS A 74 -0.68 -29.37 -82.93
CA HIS A 74 -0.10 -28.64 -81.75
C HIS A 74 -0.19 -29.46 -80.45
N GLN A 75 -1.30 -30.15 -80.19
CA GLN A 75 -1.44 -31.05 -79.07
C GLN A 75 -0.42 -32.20 -79.06
N ARG A 76 -0.18 -32.81 -80.22
CA ARG A 76 0.82 -33.88 -80.34
C ARG A 76 2.24 -33.38 -80.17
N ASN A 77 2.56 -32.23 -80.70
CA ASN A 77 3.89 -31.65 -80.60
C ASN A 77 4.19 -31.05 -79.24
N ASN A 78 3.18 -30.63 -78.47
CA ASN A 78 3.27 -29.97 -77.17
C ASN A 78 2.46 -30.73 -76.12
N PHE A 79 2.61 -32.06 -76.11
CA PHE A 79 1.83 -32.94 -75.24
C PHE A 79 1.87 -32.51 -73.77
N THR A 80 3.06 -32.23 -73.17
CA THR A 80 3.25 -31.80 -71.78
C THR A 80 2.52 -30.51 -71.47
N LEU A 81 2.50 -29.56 -72.45
CA LEU A 81 1.76 -28.29 -72.26
C LEU A 81 0.25 -28.57 -72.19
N HIS A 82 -0.28 -29.37 -73.11
CA HIS A 82 -1.71 -29.67 -73.12
C HIS A 82 -2.15 -30.55 -71.96
N ASP A 83 -1.31 -31.49 -71.51
CA ASP A 83 -1.55 -32.27 -70.33
C ASP A 83 -1.64 -31.34 -69.09
N THR A 84 -0.69 -30.42 -68.91
CA THR A 84 -0.69 -29.44 -67.82
C THR A 84 -1.95 -28.56 -67.90
N LEU A 85 -2.34 -28.07 -69.04
CA LEU A 85 -3.55 -27.26 -69.19
C LEU A 85 -4.82 -28.04 -68.85
N ASN A 86 -4.91 -29.32 -69.27
CA ASN A 86 -6.04 -30.18 -68.92
C ASN A 86 -6.13 -30.46 -67.43
N ARG A 87 -5.01 -30.65 -66.78
CA ARG A 87 -4.96 -30.83 -65.31
C ARG A 87 -5.41 -29.57 -64.57
N ILE A 88 -4.96 -28.38 -65.00
CA ILE A 88 -5.42 -27.12 -64.45
C ILE A 88 -6.93 -26.96 -64.62
N GLU A 89 -7.45 -27.25 -65.86
CA GLU A 89 -8.87 -27.17 -66.09
C GLU A 89 -9.70 -28.11 -65.27
N PHE A 90 -9.21 -29.33 -65.06
CA PHE A 90 -9.85 -30.32 -64.20
C PHE A 90 -9.94 -29.86 -62.72
N VAL A 91 -8.83 -29.44 -62.19
CA VAL A 91 -8.79 -28.97 -60.73
C VAL A 91 -9.71 -27.76 -60.57
N VAL A 92 -9.64 -26.78 -61.44
CA VAL A 92 -10.46 -25.58 -61.28
C VAL A 92 -11.95 -25.90 -61.47
N LYS A 93 -12.33 -26.82 -62.34
CA LYS A 93 -13.73 -27.26 -62.46
C LYS A 93 -14.21 -27.95 -61.19
N SER A 94 -13.43 -28.88 -60.61
CA SER A 94 -13.79 -29.61 -59.45
C SER A 94 -13.97 -28.67 -58.23
N GLU A 95 -13.11 -27.69 -58.06
CA GLU A 95 -13.19 -26.69 -56.98
C GLU A 95 -14.38 -25.76 -57.15
N VAL A 96 -14.68 -25.32 -58.35
CA VAL A 96 -15.82 -24.42 -58.65
C VAL A 96 -17.17 -25.13 -58.52
N GLU A 97 -17.20 -26.45 -58.66
CA GLU A 97 -18.40 -27.28 -58.44
C GLU A 97 -18.59 -27.64 -56.96
N GLY A 98 -17.57 -27.41 -56.11
CA GLY A 98 -17.61 -27.63 -54.66
C GLY A 98 -18.54 -26.66 -53.90
N MET A 99 -18.82 -26.96 -52.61
CA MET A 99 -19.73 -26.16 -51.81
C MET A 99 -19.16 -24.77 -51.45
N VAL A 100 -17.83 -24.64 -51.36
CA VAL A 100 -17.15 -23.39 -50.96
C VAL A 100 -16.08 -23.10 -52.00
N PHE A 101 -16.19 -21.97 -52.67
CA PHE A 101 -15.21 -21.52 -53.62
C PHE A 101 -14.20 -20.56 -52.98
N ASP A 102 -12.95 -21.00 -52.88
CA ASP A 102 -11.82 -20.16 -52.46
C ASP A 102 -10.88 -19.90 -53.66
N LYS A 103 -10.90 -18.66 -54.14
CA LYS A 103 -10.06 -18.24 -55.26
C LYS A 103 -8.56 -18.40 -54.96
N ALA A 104 -8.12 -18.09 -53.74
CA ALA A 104 -6.72 -18.17 -53.38
C ALA A 104 -6.23 -19.63 -53.38
N HIS A 105 -7.05 -20.54 -52.87
CA HIS A 105 -6.77 -21.98 -52.91
C HIS A 105 -6.62 -22.47 -54.36
N VAL A 106 -7.55 -22.11 -55.28
CA VAL A 106 -7.49 -22.47 -56.70
C VAL A 106 -6.23 -21.90 -57.37
N GLU A 107 -5.85 -20.66 -57.07
CA GLU A 107 -4.63 -20.05 -57.62
C GLU A 107 -3.35 -20.76 -57.11
N ALA A 108 -3.34 -21.24 -55.86
CA ALA A 108 -2.24 -22.04 -55.33
C ALA A 108 -2.12 -23.40 -56.01
N GLU A 109 -3.25 -24.08 -56.26
CA GLU A 109 -3.29 -25.34 -56.97
C GLU A 109 -2.84 -25.20 -58.43
N ILE A 110 -3.28 -24.15 -59.13
CA ILE A 110 -2.79 -23.82 -60.48
C ILE A 110 -1.27 -23.59 -60.48
N LEU A 111 -0.74 -22.88 -59.48
CA LEU A 111 0.69 -22.65 -59.33
C LEU A 111 1.46 -23.95 -59.10
N ALA A 112 0.93 -24.84 -58.24
CA ALA A 112 1.53 -26.16 -57.98
C ALA A 112 1.62 -27.02 -59.23
N ILE A 113 0.60 -27.00 -60.06
CA ILE A 113 0.59 -27.74 -61.35
C ILE A 113 1.52 -27.10 -62.37
N ALA A 114 1.44 -25.78 -62.56
CA ALA A 114 2.17 -25.05 -63.61
C ALA A 114 3.65 -24.83 -63.29
N LYS A 115 3.97 -24.63 -62.01
CA LYS A 115 5.34 -24.30 -61.53
C LYS A 115 5.62 -24.93 -60.17
N PRO A 116 5.75 -26.28 -60.10
CA PRO A 116 5.84 -27.01 -58.83
C PRO A 116 6.99 -26.52 -57.94
N LYS A 117 8.17 -26.28 -58.43
CA LYS A 117 9.32 -25.80 -57.67
C LYS A 117 9.06 -24.41 -57.02
N LYS A 118 8.32 -23.55 -57.70
CA LYS A 118 7.96 -22.22 -57.18
C LYS A 118 6.89 -22.32 -56.10
N ALA A 119 5.91 -23.19 -56.27
CA ALA A 119 4.86 -23.46 -55.28
C ALA A 119 5.45 -24.03 -53.99
N GLU A 120 6.35 -24.99 -54.10
CA GLU A 120 7.06 -25.60 -52.98
C GLU A 120 7.91 -24.57 -52.17
N ALA A 121 8.63 -23.71 -52.91
CA ALA A 121 9.41 -22.65 -52.29
C ALA A 121 8.53 -21.62 -51.52
N LEU A 122 7.36 -21.28 -52.05
CA LEU A 122 6.38 -20.39 -51.42
C LEU A 122 5.79 -21.04 -50.14
N LEU A 123 5.42 -22.31 -50.24
CA LEU A 123 4.88 -23.05 -49.09
C LEU A 123 5.91 -23.18 -47.97
N LYS A 124 7.17 -23.43 -48.32
CA LYS A 124 8.27 -23.45 -47.34
C LYS A 124 8.47 -22.09 -46.69
N ALA A 125 8.49 -21.01 -47.47
CA ALA A 125 8.62 -19.64 -46.94
C ALA A 125 7.47 -19.27 -45.99
N GLN A 126 6.23 -19.67 -46.29
CA GLN A 126 5.08 -19.46 -45.43
C GLN A 126 5.21 -20.23 -44.09
N LYS A 127 5.64 -21.50 -44.17
CA LYS A 127 5.89 -22.30 -42.93
C LYS A 127 7.02 -21.73 -42.07
N ASP A 128 8.09 -21.28 -42.72
CA ASP A 128 9.22 -20.65 -41.99
C ASP A 128 8.79 -19.35 -41.32
N GLU A 129 7.95 -18.54 -41.98
CA GLU A 129 7.39 -17.31 -41.42
C GLU A 129 6.42 -17.60 -40.24
N GLU A 130 5.55 -18.60 -40.39
CA GLU A 130 4.63 -19.02 -39.35
C GLU A 130 5.39 -19.54 -38.12
N MET A 131 6.44 -20.34 -38.31
CA MET A 131 7.31 -20.77 -37.21
C MET A 131 8.03 -19.61 -36.50
N ARG A 132 8.50 -18.61 -37.26
CA ARG A 132 9.10 -17.41 -36.70
C ARG A 132 8.11 -16.63 -35.85
N LEU A 133 6.89 -16.44 -36.34
CA LEU A 133 5.84 -15.73 -35.61
C LEU A 133 5.44 -16.46 -34.32
N GLN A 134 5.33 -17.78 -34.38
CA GLN A 134 5.04 -18.60 -33.19
C GLN A 134 6.16 -18.53 -32.18
N GLU A 135 7.43 -18.55 -32.60
CA GLU A 135 8.57 -18.43 -31.69
C GLU A 135 8.65 -17.02 -31.06
N GLU A 136 8.36 -15.95 -31.82
CA GLU A 136 8.28 -14.60 -31.26
C GLU A 136 7.17 -14.45 -30.23
N LEU A 137 6.00 -15.06 -30.46
CA LEU A 137 4.90 -15.07 -29.51
C LEU A 137 5.29 -15.81 -28.22
N ARG A 138 5.93 -16.98 -28.33
CA ARG A 138 6.41 -17.76 -27.20
C ARG A 138 7.40 -16.96 -26.35
N ILE A 139 8.38 -16.30 -26.98
CA ILE A 139 9.35 -15.47 -26.28
C ILE A 139 8.69 -14.31 -25.54
N LYS A 140 7.70 -13.66 -26.16
CA LYS A 140 6.93 -12.58 -25.51
C LYS A 140 6.14 -13.07 -24.31
N GLU A 141 5.49 -14.22 -24.41
CA GLU A 141 4.76 -14.83 -23.30
C GLU A 141 5.69 -15.21 -22.14
N GLU A 142 6.84 -15.83 -22.43
CA GLU A 142 7.86 -16.14 -21.43
C GLU A 142 8.39 -14.87 -20.73
N GLN A 143 8.65 -13.80 -21.49
CA GLN A 143 9.08 -12.53 -20.91
C GLN A 143 8.02 -11.90 -20.00
N GLN A 144 6.75 -11.93 -20.42
CA GLN A 144 5.64 -11.43 -19.60
C GLN A 144 5.49 -12.25 -18.31
N GLN A 145 5.64 -13.57 -18.40
CA GLN A 145 5.58 -14.46 -17.25
C GLN A 145 6.70 -14.17 -16.25
N LEU A 146 7.94 -14.00 -16.72
CA LEU A 146 9.08 -13.63 -15.88
C LEU A 146 8.91 -12.26 -15.17
N ILE A 147 8.37 -11.28 -15.89
CA ILE A 147 8.04 -9.97 -15.32
C ILE A 147 6.97 -10.11 -14.22
N GLN A 148 5.91 -10.88 -14.50
CA GLN A 148 4.84 -11.11 -13.54
C GLN A 148 5.33 -11.85 -12.29
N GLU A 149 6.15 -12.88 -12.45
CA GLU A 149 6.79 -13.59 -11.33
C GLU A 149 7.70 -12.68 -10.49
N GLY A 150 8.41 -11.75 -11.14
CA GLY A 150 9.22 -10.72 -10.47
C GLY A 150 8.35 -9.80 -9.60
N ILE A 151 7.25 -9.30 -10.15
CA ILE A 151 6.28 -8.46 -9.45
C ILE A 151 5.65 -9.21 -8.28
N ASP A 152 5.27 -10.47 -8.47
CA ASP A 152 4.64 -11.27 -7.42
C ASP A 152 5.62 -11.60 -6.29
N ARG A 153 6.88 -11.87 -6.62
CA ARG A 153 7.96 -12.04 -5.63
C ARG A 153 8.20 -10.78 -4.81
N GLU A 154 8.19 -9.62 -5.45
CA GLU A 154 8.34 -8.33 -4.78
C GLU A 154 7.14 -8.00 -3.88
N ARG A 155 5.92 -8.29 -4.34
CA ARG A 155 4.68 -8.15 -3.56
C ARG A 155 4.59 -9.09 -2.38
N ALA A 156 5.17 -10.28 -2.47
CA ALA A 156 5.18 -11.25 -1.38
C ALA A 156 6.06 -10.83 -0.20
N ASN A 157 6.98 -9.89 -0.37
CA ASN A 157 7.91 -9.46 0.66
C ASN A 157 7.26 -8.47 1.63
N ILE A 158 7.31 -8.79 2.94
CA ILE A 158 6.71 -7.97 4.01
C ILE A 158 7.37 -6.59 4.08
N TRP A 159 8.70 -6.52 3.94
CA TRP A 159 9.44 -5.26 3.98
C TRP A 159 9.04 -4.29 2.87
N ASN A 160 8.91 -4.78 1.66
CA ASN A 160 8.50 -3.96 0.51
C ASN A 160 7.08 -3.39 0.69
N PHE A 161 6.17 -4.23 1.19
CA PHE A 161 4.82 -3.77 1.52
C PHE A 161 4.83 -2.72 2.64
N LEU A 162 5.61 -2.94 3.71
CA LEU A 162 5.70 -2.00 4.82
C LEU A 162 6.23 -0.63 4.37
N ASN A 163 7.26 -0.59 3.53
CA ASN A 163 7.78 0.66 2.97
C ASN A 163 6.70 1.38 2.15
N ARG A 164 6.08 0.67 1.20
CA ARG A 164 4.99 1.22 0.40
C ARG A 164 3.84 1.72 1.28
N PHE A 165 3.43 0.96 2.27
CA PHE A 165 2.39 1.37 3.23
C PHE A 165 2.78 2.66 3.97
N CYS A 166 4.02 2.78 4.42
CA CYS A 166 4.52 3.98 5.09
C CYS A 166 4.51 5.21 4.15
N ASP A 167 4.87 5.02 2.87
CA ASP A 167 4.83 6.09 1.87
C ASP A 167 3.40 6.51 1.55
N GLU A 168 2.50 5.55 1.31
CA GLU A 168 1.08 5.78 1.04
C GLU A 168 0.37 6.54 2.17
N ILE A 169 0.63 6.21 3.45
CA ILE A 169 0.04 6.95 4.58
C ILE A 169 0.66 8.34 4.76
N ASN A 170 1.91 8.52 4.37
CA ASN A 170 2.60 9.81 4.44
C ASN A 170 2.13 10.77 3.34
N THR A 171 1.98 10.29 2.11
CA THR A 171 1.44 11.07 0.97
C THR A 171 -0.07 11.31 1.11
N GLY A 172 -0.77 10.41 1.81
CA GLY A 172 -2.23 10.44 1.97
C GLY A 172 -2.96 9.67 0.87
N GLU A 173 -2.27 8.84 0.10
CA GLU A 173 -2.87 7.90 -0.84
C GLU A 173 -3.66 6.81 -0.11
N ARG A 174 -3.13 6.33 1.02
CA ARG A 174 -3.86 5.41 1.91
C ARG A 174 -4.51 6.17 3.05
N LEU A 175 -5.80 5.96 3.22
CA LEU A 175 -6.61 6.60 4.25
C LEU A 175 -6.94 5.64 5.40
N ASN A 176 -7.19 6.21 6.58
CA ASN A 176 -7.80 5.51 7.70
C ASN A 176 -9.31 5.80 7.69
N GLY A 177 -10.10 4.88 7.17
CA GLY A 177 -11.46 5.17 6.74
C GLY A 177 -11.45 6.28 5.67
N ASN A 178 -12.18 7.38 5.89
CA ASN A 178 -12.23 8.51 4.96
C ASN A 178 -11.25 9.64 5.32
N ASN A 179 -10.34 9.44 6.27
CA ASN A 179 -9.46 10.49 6.76
C ASN A 179 -7.98 10.15 6.54
N ARG A 180 -7.15 11.17 6.36
CA ARG A 180 -5.69 11.00 6.39
C ARG A 180 -5.23 10.52 7.76
N TYR A 181 -4.17 9.73 7.78
CA TYR A 181 -3.51 9.35 9.03
C TYR A 181 -2.99 10.57 9.77
N ALA A 182 -3.17 10.60 11.09
CA ALA A 182 -2.62 11.68 11.91
C ALA A 182 -1.08 11.66 11.87
N LYS A 183 -0.43 12.82 11.87
CA LYS A 183 1.04 12.96 11.83
C LYS A 183 1.76 12.10 12.88
N GLY A 184 1.19 11.97 14.09
CA GLY A 184 1.72 11.10 15.15
C GLY A 184 1.68 9.61 14.79
N THR A 185 0.63 9.17 14.10
CA THR A 185 0.48 7.79 13.61
C THR A 185 1.48 7.50 12.50
N VAL A 186 1.63 8.41 11.53
CA VAL A 186 2.65 8.30 10.46
C VAL A 186 4.06 8.15 11.06
N LYS A 187 4.40 9.00 12.05
CA LYS A 187 5.69 8.90 12.77
C LYS A 187 5.86 7.56 13.51
N ALA A 188 4.78 7.03 14.09
CA ALA A 188 4.81 5.74 14.77
C ALA A 188 5.07 4.58 13.80
N TRP A 189 4.43 4.58 12.63
CA TRP A 189 4.69 3.62 11.56
C TRP A 189 6.12 3.72 11.03
N GLY A 190 6.66 4.92 10.84
CA GLY A 190 8.06 5.12 10.48
C GLY A 190 9.04 4.55 11.52
N SER A 191 8.68 4.60 12.81
CA SER A 191 9.48 3.96 13.88
C SER A 191 9.39 2.44 13.83
N PHE A 192 8.21 1.89 13.53
CA PHE A 192 8.02 0.46 13.31
C PHE A 192 8.78 -0.03 12.07
N CYS A 193 8.74 0.71 10.98
CA CYS A 193 9.49 0.42 9.76
C CYS A 193 10.99 0.24 10.04
N LYS A 194 11.59 1.16 10.80
CA LYS A 194 13.01 1.08 11.20
C LYS A 194 13.31 -0.15 12.06
N LEU A 195 12.42 -0.48 13.00
CA LEU A 195 12.56 -1.68 13.83
C LEU A 195 12.47 -2.95 13.00
N TYR A 196 11.48 -3.01 12.11
CA TYR A 196 11.23 -4.19 11.27
C TYR A 196 12.38 -4.43 10.30
N ASP A 197 12.98 -3.39 9.71
CA ASP A 197 14.18 -3.53 8.89
C ASP A 197 15.34 -4.19 9.64
N LEU A 198 15.56 -3.79 10.90
CA LEU A 198 16.61 -4.42 11.72
C LEU A 198 16.34 -5.90 11.98
N PHE A 199 15.08 -6.28 12.16
CA PHE A 199 14.67 -7.68 12.33
C PHE A 199 14.80 -8.49 11.04
N ASP A 200 14.31 -7.93 9.93
CA ASP A 200 14.10 -8.64 8.67
C ASP A 200 15.30 -8.57 7.71
N ARG A 201 16.26 -7.71 7.96
CA ARG A 201 17.37 -7.37 7.04
C ARG A 201 18.10 -8.58 6.46
N LYS A 202 18.22 -9.66 7.24
CA LYS A 202 18.96 -10.87 6.85
C LYS A 202 18.07 -11.93 6.19
N HIS A 203 16.75 -11.88 6.40
CA HIS A 203 15.83 -12.97 6.02
C HIS A 203 14.92 -12.59 4.86
N ARG A 204 14.46 -11.34 4.81
CA ARG A 204 13.46 -10.86 3.83
C ARG A 204 12.23 -11.76 3.82
N TYR A 205 11.58 -11.87 4.99
CA TYR A 205 10.37 -12.66 5.19
C TYR A 205 9.25 -12.30 4.22
N THR A 206 8.54 -13.32 3.80
CA THR A 206 7.35 -13.23 2.94
C THR A 206 6.08 -13.48 3.77
N TRP A 207 4.92 -13.24 3.17
CA TRP A 207 3.64 -13.51 3.82
C TRP A 207 3.44 -14.99 4.15
N ASN A 208 4.08 -15.92 3.41
CA ASN A 208 4.03 -17.35 3.66
C ASN A 208 4.79 -17.75 4.93
N ASP A 209 5.73 -16.92 5.37
CA ASP A 209 6.50 -17.17 6.60
C ASP A 209 5.75 -16.75 7.86
N VAL A 210 4.58 -16.05 7.73
CA VAL A 210 3.82 -15.54 8.88
C VAL A 210 3.12 -16.69 9.60
N ASP A 211 3.81 -17.28 10.55
CA ASP A 211 3.34 -18.33 11.43
C ASP A 211 3.68 -18.03 12.90
N ARG A 212 3.43 -19.00 13.78
CA ARG A 212 3.80 -18.91 15.21
C ARG A 212 5.31 -18.72 15.40
N SER A 213 6.14 -19.40 14.62
CA SER A 213 7.60 -19.32 14.70
C SER A 213 8.11 -17.93 14.33
N PHE A 214 7.57 -17.32 13.28
CA PHE A 214 7.87 -15.94 12.87
C PHE A 214 7.58 -14.94 14.00
N VAL A 215 6.39 -15.02 14.60
CA VAL A 215 6.02 -14.13 15.72
C VAL A 215 6.93 -14.35 16.92
N THR A 216 7.28 -15.59 17.24
CA THR A 216 8.22 -15.93 18.31
C THR A 216 9.61 -15.34 18.05
N LYS A 217 10.13 -15.43 16.82
CA LYS A 217 11.41 -14.85 16.41
C LYS A 217 11.40 -13.31 16.53
N PHE A 218 10.28 -12.68 16.13
CA PHE A 218 10.14 -11.23 16.26
C PHE A 218 10.13 -10.78 17.72
N LEU A 219 9.42 -11.50 18.61
CA LEU A 219 9.43 -11.22 20.04
C LEU A 219 10.83 -11.44 20.65
N ALA A 220 11.49 -12.54 20.33
CA ALA A 220 12.85 -12.84 20.80
C ALA A 220 13.88 -11.78 20.33
N PHE A 221 13.72 -11.27 19.11
CA PHE A 221 14.53 -10.13 18.63
C PHE A 221 14.37 -8.89 19.48
N MET A 222 13.13 -8.54 19.83
CA MET A 222 12.86 -7.40 20.70
C MET A 222 13.33 -7.62 22.15
N GLU A 223 13.22 -8.85 22.66
CA GLU A 223 13.76 -9.22 23.99
C GLU A 223 15.28 -9.07 24.04
N LYS A 224 15.97 -9.61 23.01
CA LYS A 224 17.43 -9.44 22.89
C LYS A 224 17.84 -7.97 22.76
N GLY A 225 16.98 -7.14 22.15
CA GLY A 225 17.16 -5.69 22.09
C GLY A 225 16.74 -4.96 23.36
N ASP A 226 16.37 -5.68 24.43
CA ASP A 226 15.94 -5.16 25.73
C ASP A 226 14.80 -4.13 25.64
N TYR A 227 13.84 -4.38 24.70
CA TYR A 227 12.63 -3.56 24.58
C TYR A 227 11.67 -3.86 25.73
N MET A 228 11.09 -2.81 26.32
CA MET A 228 10.05 -2.96 27.34
C MET A 228 8.85 -3.76 26.83
N VAL A 229 8.21 -4.55 27.70
CA VAL A 229 7.04 -5.38 27.35
C VAL A 229 5.92 -4.55 26.68
N SER A 230 5.70 -3.31 27.16
CA SER A 230 4.73 -2.39 26.55
C SER A 230 5.09 -2.00 25.11
N ALA A 231 6.38 -1.81 24.81
CA ALA A 231 6.87 -1.52 23.47
C ALA A 231 6.78 -2.76 22.57
N GLN A 232 7.14 -3.96 23.11
CA GLN A 232 6.96 -5.23 22.39
C GLN A 232 5.50 -5.43 21.98
N ASN A 233 4.56 -5.23 22.92
CA ASN A 233 3.14 -5.33 22.66
C ASN A 233 2.64 -4.33 21.62
N LYS A 234 3.17 -3.09 21.64
CA LYS A 234 2.83 -2.09 20.65
C LYS A 234 3.26 -2.52 19.26
N TYR A 235 4.51 -2.91 19.09
CA TYR A 235 5.04 -3.34 17.79
C TYR A 235 4.42 -4.65 17.29
N LEU A 236 4.03 -5.53 18.22
CA LEU A 236 3.26 -6.73 17.87
C LEU A 236 1.87 -6.37 17.29
N VAL A 237 1.21 -5.34 17.86
CA VAL A 237 -0.06 -4.82 17.33
C VAL A 237 0.14 -4.16 15.97
N ASP A 238 1.22 -3.40 15.78
CA ASP A 238 1.55 -2.77 14.50
C ASP A 238 1.79 -3.85 13.43
N LEU A 239 2.57 -4.90 13.76
CA LEU A 239 2.80 -6.04 12.85
C LEU A 239 1.51 -6.78 12.51
N ARG A 240 0.66 -7.06 13.51
CA ARG A 240 -0.66 -7.65 13.27
C ARG A 240 -1.51 -6.80 12.33
N ALA A 241 -1.50 -5.47 12.53
CA ALA A 241 -2.25 -4.56 11.67
C ALA A 241 -1.70 -4.58 10.23
N LEU A 242 -0.37 -4.62 10.07
CA LEU A 242 0.28 -4.74 8.76
C LEU A 242 -0.13 -6.02 8.02
N VAL A 243 -0.09 -7.16 8.73
CA VAL A 243 -0.53 -8.46 8.18
C VAL A 243 -1.99 -8.41 7.76
N ASN A 244 -2.86 -7.77 8.57
CA ASN A 244 -4.27 -7.59 8.22
C ASN A 244 -4.47 -6.67 7.00
N TYR A 245 -3.70 -5.60 6.87
CA TYR A 245 -3.77 -4.74 5.68
C TYR A 245 -3.33 -5.49 4.42
N ALA A 246 -2.27 -6.28 4.50
CA ALA A 246 -1.82 -7.11 3.39
C ALA A 246 -2.85 -8.18 2.99
N TYR A 247 -3.56 -8.76 3.96
CA TYR A 247 -4.68 -9.66 3.71
C TYR A 247 -5.82 -8.97 2.95
N LEU A 248 -6.22 -7.78 3.40
CA LEU A 248 -7.26 -6.97 2.75
C LEU A 248 -6.86 -6.50 1.35
N ASP A 249 -5.57 -6.27 1.13
CA ASP A 249 -5.01 -5.91 -0.18
C ASP A 249 -4.80 -7.15 -1.09
N GLY A 250 -5.17 -8.37 -0.63
CA GLY A 250 -5.11 -9.62 -1.42
C GLY A 250 -3.69 -10.18 -1.61
N LEU A 251 -2.72 -9.77 -0.78
CA LEU A 251 -1.32 -10.21 -0.91
C LEU A 251 -1.06 -11.57 -0.25
N HIS A 252 -1.94 -12.03 0.61
CA HIS A 252 -1.92 -13.38 1.19
C HIS A 252 -3.33 -13.82 1.60
N HIS A 253 -3.50 -15.13 1.78
CA HIS A 253 -4.77 -15.78 2.15
C HIS A 253 -4.67 -16.58 3.45
N ASN A 254 -3.76 -16.22 4.35
CA ASN A 254 -3.57 -16.91 5.63
C ASN A 254 -4.58 -16.40 6.68
N ASP A 255 -5.76 -17.02 6.73
CA ASP A 255 -6.85 -16.67 7.66
C ASP A 255 -6.45 -16.86 9.14
N ARG A 256 -5.48 -17.73 9.41
CA ARG A 256 -5.02 -18.06 10.77
C ARG A 256 -3.93 -17.11 11.28
N ALA A 257 -3.34 -16.29 10.40
CA ALA A 257 -2.25 -15.39 10.76
C ALA A 257 -2.57 -14.53 12.00
N MET A 258 -3.79 -14.02 12.09
CA MET A 258 -4.23 -13.14 13.20
C MET A 258 -4.22 -13.81 14.59
N GLN A 259 -4.25 -15.14 14.66
CA GLN A 259 -4.28 -15.91 15.92
C GLN A 259 -2.91 -15.94 16.61
N TYR A 260 -1.83 -15.67 15.90
CA TYR A 260 -0.46 -15.77 16.43
C TYR A 260 -0.04 -14.51 17.22
N PHE A 261 -0.75 -13.39 17.08
CA PHE A 261 -0.39 -12.09 17.65
C PHE A 261 -1.03 -11.85 19.03
N SER A 262 -0.67 -12.65 20.01
CA SER A 262 -1.13 -12.48 21.39
C SER A 262 -0.21 -11.58 22.19
N LYS A 263 -0.78 -10.56 22.89
CA LYS A 263 -0.03 -9.65 23.74
C LYS A 263 0.53 -10.37 24.95
N LYS A 264 1.75 -10.00 25.36
CA LYS A 264 2.30 -10.38 26.66
C LYS A 264 1.57 -9.66 27.79
N LYS A 265 1.38 -10.36 28.92
CA LYS A 265 0.90 -9.72 30.15
C LYS A 265 1.96 -8.72 30.64
N VAL A 266 1.56 -7.49 30.92
CA VAL A 266 2.42 -6.47 31.51
C VAL A 266 2.29 -6.57 33.03
N GLU A 267 3.37 -6.91 33.71
CA GLU A 267 3.42 -6.98 35.16
C GLU A 267 3.84 -5.61 35.73
N GLU A 268 3.64 -5.38 37.02
CA GLU A 268 4.03 -4.11 37.69
C GLU A 268 5.53 -3.82 37.54
N LYS A 269 6.37 -4.85 37.68
CA LYS A 269 7.83 -4.73 37.45
C LYS A 269 8.20 -4.27 36.03
N ASP A 270 7.29 -4.37 35.03
CA ASP A 270 7.53 -3.98 33.64
C ASP A 270 7.09 -2.56 33.34
N LYS A 271 6.45 -1.89 34.29
CA LYS A 271 5.95 -0.53 34.10
C LYS A 271 7.02 0.49 34.51
N ALA A 272 7.04 1.62 33.79
CA ALA A 272 7.74 2.80 34.24
C ALA A 272 6.94 3.45 35.40
N ALA A 273 7.63 4.17 36.32
CA ALA A 273 6.95 4.87 37.39
C ALA A 273 5.91 5.86 36.83
N GLU A 274 4.70 5.73 37.33
CA GLU A 274 3.58 6.61 37.00
C GLU A 274 3.17 7.38 38.26
N ILE A 275 3.91 8.44 38.54
CA ILE A 275 3.72 9.28 39.74
C ILE A 275 2.76 10.44 39.47
N TYR A 276 2.24 11.02 40.53
CA TYR A 276 1.62 12.33 40.56
C TYR A 276 2.29 13.22 41.63
N LEU A 277 2.10 14.52 41.57
CA LEU A 277 2.51 15.48 42.59
C LEU A 277 1.28 15.80 43.44
N THR A 278 1.45 15.71 44.77
CA THR A 278 0.40 16.02 45.73
C THR A 278 0.07 17.52 45.74
N GLU A 279 -1.08 17.92 46.29
CA GLU A 279 -1.45 19.33 46.43
C GLU A 279 -0.40 20.15 47.20
N ALA A 280 0.16 19.58 48.29
CA ALA A 280 1.26 20.20 49.04
C ALA A 280 2.51 20.41 48.19
N GLU A 281 2.89 19.43 47.34
CA GLU A 281 4.03 19.54 46.41
C GLU A 281 3.75 20.58 45.32
N LEU A 282 2.52 20.66 44.78
CA LEU A 282 2.14 21.68 43.80
C LEU A 282 2.14 23.09 44.41
N LYS A 283 1.69 23.22 45.63
CA LYS A 283 1.74 24.49 46.38
C LYS A 283 3.19 24.95 46.59
N ALA A 284 4.05 24.07 47.10
CA ALA A 284 5.47 24.38 47.28
C ALA A 284 6.16 24.74 45.94
N LEU A 285 5.82 24.06 44.85
CA LEU A 285 6.31 24.39 43.53
C LEU A 285 5.85 25.77 43.05
N TYR A 286 4.59 26.15 43.30
CA TYR A 286 4.07 27.47 42.97
C TYR A 286 4.76 28.60 43.75
N GLU A 287 5.02 28.39 45.07
CA GLU A 287 5.63 29.35 45.97
C GLU A 287 7.15 29.47 45.76
N MET A 288 7.78 28.56 45.03
CA MET A 288 9.23 28.57 44.78
C MET A 288 9.65 29.85 44.02
N PRO A 289 10.62 30.65 44.53
CA PRO A 289 11.07 31.86 43.88
C PRO A 289 11.93 31.50 42.66
N LEU A 290 11.37 31.63 41.47
CA LEU A 290 12.03 31.35 40.19
C LEU A 290 12.02 32.58 39.30
N THR A 291 12.96 32.66 38.37
CA THR A 291 13.06 33.74 37.39
C THR A 291 13.28 33.23 35.97
N GLY A 292 12.96 34.06 35.00
CA GLY A 292 13.21 33.78 33.57
C GLY A 292 12.56 32.49 33.09
N LYS A 293 13.33 31.62 32.44
CA LYS A 293 12.79 30.41 31.78
C LYS A 293 12.29 29.35 32.76
N GLN A 294 12.87 29.25 33.94
CA GLN A 294 12.41 28.34 34.97
C GLN A 294 11.03 28.75 35.52
N ASP A 295 10.81 30.03 35.72
CA ASP A 295 9.52 30.57 36.16
C ASP A 295 8.41 30.32 35.13
N GLU A 296 8.69 30.55 33.82
CA GLU A 296 7.77 30.20 32.75
C GLU A 296 7.44 28.70 32.69
N VAL A 297 8.46 27.84 32.84
CA VAL A 297 8.29 26.36 32.79
C VAL A 297 7.45 25.88 33.98
N ARG A 298 7.70 26.40 35.19
CA ARG A 298 6.89 26.11 36.38
C ARG A 298 5.43 26.47 36.13
N ASP A 299 5.17 27.67 35.67
CA ASP A 299 3.80 28.16 35.46
C ASP A 299 3.07 27.36 34.39
N VAL A 300 3.70 27.06 33.25
CA VAL A 300 3.12 26.22 32.20
C VAL A 300 2.83 24.81 32.73
N PHE A 301 3.71 24.21 33.52
CA PHE A 301 3.48 22.91 34.13
C PHE A 301 2.29 22.93 35.11
N LEU A 302 2.21 23.95 35.96
CA LEU A 302 1.10 24.14 36.91
C LEU A 302 -0.24 24.39 36.18
N VAL A 303 -0.26 25.14 35.09
CA VAL A 303 -1.45 25.25 34.23
C VAL A 303 -1.90 23.87 33.76
N GLY A 304 -0.96 23.00 33.37
CA GLY A 304 -1.26 21.62 33.02
C GLY A 304 -1.88 20.82 34.14
N CYS A 305 -1.39 21.01 35.40
CA CYS A 305 -1.95 20.38 36.57
C CYS A 305 -3.38 20.87 36.87
N TYR A 306 -3.58 22.18 36.97
CA TYR A 306 -4.87 22.75 37.34
C TYR A 306 -5.95 22.67 36.26
N THR A 307 -5.58 22.51 35.00
CA THR A 307 -6.53 22.29 33.89
C THR A 307 -6.79 20.82 33.57
N CYS A 308 -5.98 19.90 34.12
CA CYS A 308 -6.04 18.47 33.80
C CYS A 308 -5.88 18.15 32.30
N GLN A 309 -5.28 19.03 31.49
CA GLN A 309 -5.14 18.86 30.05
C GLN A 309 -3.84 18.15 29.66
N ARG A 310 -3.75 17.70 28.40
CA ARG A 310 -2.49 17.19 27.82
C ARG A 310 -1.59 18.35 27.45
N VAL A 311 -0.28 18.13 27.42
CA VAL A 311 0.69 19.17 27.03
C VAL A 311 0.38 19.76 25.65
N SER A 312 -0.10 18.94 24.72
CA SER A 312 -0.56 19.42 23.38
C SER A 312 -1.69 20.43 23.45
N ASP A 313 -2.42 20.48 24.57
CA ASP A 313 -3.59 21.31 24.77
C ASP A 313 -3.26 22.46 25.71
N TYR A 314 -2.76 22.20 26.94
CA TYR A 314 -2.47 23.26 27.91
C TYR A 314 -1.33 24.20 27.48
N ASN A 315 -0.37 23.69 26.70
CA ASN A 315 0.77 24.49 26.21
C ASN A 315 0.40 25.45 25.06
N HIS A 316 -0.87 25.54 24.72
CA HIS A 316 -1.38 26.40 23.64
C HIS A 316 -2.61 27.20 24.06
N ILE A 317 -2.80 27.40 25.37
CA ILE A 317 -3.83 28.27 25.91
C ILE A 317 -3.42 29.71 25.62
N SER A 318 -4.20 30.40 24.79
CA SER A 318 -4.03 31.79 24.42
C SER A 318 -5.18 32.66 24.93
N LYS A 319 -5.10 33.95 24.73
CA LYS A 319 -6.14 34.91 25.13
C LYS A 319 -7.52 34.50 24.62
N ASP A 320 -7.62 33.97 23.42
CA ASP A 320 -8.88 33.52 22.80
C ASP A 320 -9.50 32.27 23.45
N SER A 321 -8.73 31.58 24.28
CA SER A 321 -9.22 30.44 25.07
C SER A 321 -10.08 30.84 26.27
N PHE A 322 -9.98 32.09 26.72
CA PHE A 322 -10.68 32.57 27.88
C PHE A 322 -12.06 33.13 27.51
N THR A 323 -13.10 32.63 28.19
CA THR A 323 -14.48 33.04 27.93
C THR A 323 -15.31 32.86 29.21
N THR A 324 -16.59 33.19 29.14
CA THR A 324 -17.54 32.98 30.23
C THR A 324 -18.69 32.08 29.77
N THR A 325 -19.26 31.32 30.71
CA THR A 325 -20.52 30.60 30.47
C THR A 325 -21.70 31.57 30.41
N ALA A 326 -22.86 31.09 30.00
CA ALA A 326 -24.10 31.92 29.99
C ALA A 326 -24.47 32.49 31.38
N LYS A 327 -23.96 31.87 32.46
CA LYS A 327 -24.16 32.31 33.86
C LYS A 327 -23.03 33.23 34.36
N GLY A 328 -22.07 33.59 33.52
CA GLY A 328 -20.94 34.45 33.87
C GLY A 328 -19.73 33.74 34.49
N THR A 329 -19.72 32.41 34.60
CA THR A 329 -18.58 31.66 35.12
C THR A 329 -17.39 31.75 34.19
N PRO A 330 -16.19 32.24 34.64
CA PRO A 330 -15.00 32.28 33.80
C PRO A 330 -14.47 30.87 33.52
N VAL A 331 -14.20 30.56 32.26
CA VAL A 331 -13.74 29.24 31.82
C VAL A 331 -12.64 29.37 30.76
N ILE A 332 -11.76 28.36 30.72
CA ILE A 332 -10.87 28.10 29.60
C ILE A 332 -11.57 27.16 28.64
N ARG A 333 -11.80 27.59 27.40
CA ARG A 333 -12.41 26.80 26.32
C ARG A 333 -11.31 26.23 25.42
N LEU A 334 -11.28 24.93 25.25
CA LEU A 334 -10.29 24.23 24.42
C LEU A 334 -10.96 23.18 23.54
N VAL A 335 -10.46 23.02 22.30
CA VAL A 335 -10.72 21.85 21.47
C VAL A 335 -9.48 20.95 21.51
N GLN A 336 -9.58 19.83 22.20
CA GLN A 336 -8.44 18.92 22.41
C GLN A 336 -7.90 18.40 21.08
N LYS A 337 -6.59 18.52 20.82
CA LYS A 337 -5.94 18.12 19.56
C LYS A 337 -6.11 16.62 19.25
N LYS A 338 -5.99 15.76 20.26
CA LYS A 338 -6.04 14.30 20.08
C LYS A 338 -7.45 13.75 19.90
N THR A 339 -8.42 14.23 20.66
CA THR A 339 -9.77 13.65 20.75
C THR A 339 -10.82 14.48 20.02
N ARG A 340 -10.47 15.71 19.59
CA ARG A 340 -11.38 16.69 18.98
C ARG A 340 -12.58 17.05 19.85
N ASN A 341 -12.50 16.77 21.17
CA ASN A 341 -13.54 17.17 22.11
C ASN A 341 -13.36 18.63 22.50
N GLU A 342 -14.44 19.38 22.53
CA GLU A 342 -14.49 20.67 23.21
C GLU A 342 -14.65 20.46 24.71
N VAL A 343 -13.82 21.14 25.50
CA VAL A 343 -13.92 21.18 26.95
C VAL A 343 -14.01 22.63 27.42
N LYS A 344 -14.78 22.88 28.46
CA LYS A 344 -14.85 24.15 29.17
C LYS A 344 -14.42 23.91 30.59
N ILE A 345 -13.28 24.46 30.99
CA ILE A 345 -12.61 24.25 32.26
C ILE A 345 -12.83 25.48 33.13
N PRO A 346 -13.61 25.39 34.21
CA PRO A 346 -13.74 26.51 35.15
C PRO A 346 -12.39 26.88 35.75
N ILE A 347 -12.15 28.17 35.93
CA ILE A 347 -10.95 28.66 36.63
C ILE A 347 -11.25 28.64 38.13
N MET A 348 -11.07 27.48 38.77
CA MET A 348 -11.42 27.24 40.16
C MET A 348 -10.25 27.47 41.11
N ASN A 349 -9.03 27.11 40.67
CA ASN A 349 -7.85 27.17 41.51
C ASN A 349 -7.30 28.62 41.58
N PRO A 350 -7.04 29.19 42.76
CA PRO A 350 -6.51 30.55 42.90
C PRO A 350 -5.15 30.75 42.22
N ASN A 351 -4.27 29.75 42.31
CA ASN A 351 -2.95 29.81 41.68
C ASN A 351 -3.06 29.83 40.14
N LEU A 352 -3.99 29.03 39.56
CA LEU A 352 -4.27 29.11 38.13
C LEU A 352 -4.72 30.51 37.72
N LYS A 353 -5.62 31.12 38.50
CA LYS A 353 -6.08 32.49 38.25
C LYS A 353 -4.91 33.49 38.30
N ALA A 354 -4.09 33.43 39.32
CA ALA A 354 -2.92 34.30 39.48
C ALA A 354 -1.91 34.11 38.32
N ILE A 355 -1.66 32.88 37.85
CA ILE A 355 -0.82 32.61 36.68
C ILE A 355 -1.44 33.26 35.45
N CYS A 356 -2.75 33.10 35.23
CA CYS A 356 -3.43 33.70 34.07
C CYS A 356 -3.32 35.24 34.08
N GLU A 357 -3.51 35.86 35.23
CA GLU A 357 -3.38 37.32 35.45
C GLU A 357 -1.94 37.78 35.24
N LYS A 358 -0.93 37.07 35.74
CA LYS A 358 0.51 37.35 35.55
C LYS A 358 0.88 37.49 34.07
N TYR A 359 0.34 36.63 33.21
CA TYR A 359 0.58 36.65 31.77
C TYR A 359 -0.49 37.43 30.98
N ASN A 360 -1.34 38.20 31.65
CA ASN A 360 -2.42 38.96 31.03
C ASN A 360 -3.29 38.07 30.07
N TYR A 361 -3.56 36.82 30.55
CA TYR A 361 -4.34 35.78 29.84
C TYR A 361 -3.70 35.30 28.52
N ASN A 362 -2.42 35.58 28.27
CA ASN A 362 -1.67 35.06 27.14
C ASN A 362 -0.51 34.18 27.63
N LEU A 363 -0.83 32.95 27.97
CA LEU A 363 0.11 32.03 28.61
C LEU A 363 1.32 31.69 27.72
N PRO A 364 2.54 31.57 28.29
CA PRO A 364 3.72 31.17 27.52
C PRO A 364 3.59 29.75 26.99
N SER A 365 4.24 29.48 25.87
CA SER A 365 4.37 28.15 25.28
C SER A 365 5.82 27.68 25.38
N VAL A 366 6.03 26.46 25.87
CA VAL A 366 7.35 25.85 26.06
C VAL A 366 7.46 24.53 25.33
N VAL A 367 8.51 24.34 24.54
CA VAL A 367 8.73 23.07 23.82
C VAL A 367 8.85 21.90 24.80
N ASP A 368 8.16 20.79 24.53
CA ASP A 368 8.05 19.62 25.42
C ASP A 368 9.39 19.12 25.97
N VAL A 369 10.44 19.10 25.15
CA VAL A 369 11.78 18.66 25.57
C VAL A 369 12.36 19.59 26.62
N ILE A 370 12.18 20.90 26.44
CA ILE A 370 12.64 21.94 27.37
C ILE A 370 11.83 21.85 28.65
N LEU A 371 10.50 21.75 28.55
CA LEU A 371 9.60 21.63 29.71
C LEU A 371 9.95 20.40 30.56
N ASN A 372 10.15 19.23 29.94
CA ASN A 372 10.54 18.01 30.66
C ASN A 372 11.93 18.08 31.29
N ARG A 373 12.87 18.85 30.76
CA ARG A 373 14.20 19.04 31.36
C ARG A 373 14.12 19.96 32.56
N TYR A 374 13.61 21.19 32.35
CA TYR A 374 13.59 22.19 33.39
C TYR A 374 12.70 21.82 34.57
N ILE A 375 11.54 21.18 34.35
CA ILE A 375 10.68 20.77 35.47
C ILE A 375 11.39 19.78 36.42
N LYS A 376 12.24 18.89 35.89
CA LYS A 376 13.04 17.96 36.69
C LYS A 376 14.14 18.70 37.47
N GLU A 377 14.79 19.69 36.88
CA GLU A 377 15.80 20.52 37.53
C GLU A 377 15.17 21.32 38.68
N ILE A 378 14.02 21.97 38.43
CA ILE A 378 13.27 22.73 39.44
C ILE A 378 12.82 21.81 40.60
N LEU A 379 12.24 20.65 40.28
CA LEU A 379 11.78 19.71 41.31
C LEU A 379 12.95 19.05 42.08
N LYS A 380 14.11 18.91 41.47
CA LYS A 380 15.32 18.47 42.13
C LYS A 380 15.75 19.51 43.18
N GLU A 381 15.77 20.78 42.81
CA GLU A 381 16.09 21.88 43.74
C GLU A 381 15.02 21.97 44.86
N LEU A 382 13.73 21.90 44.50
CA LEU A 382 12.64 21.88 45.48
C LEU A 382 12.71 20.69 46.45
N SER A 383 13.31 19.56 46.04
CA SER A 383 13.44 18.36 46.87
C SER A 383 14.33 18.56 48.12
N GLU A 384 15.11 19.64 48.17
CA GLU A 384 15.89 20.01 49.34
C GLU A 384 15.01 20.47 50.49
N THR A 385 13.86 21.08 50.17
CA THR A 385 12.86 21.55 51.17
C THR A 385 11.63 20.65 51.25
N VAL A 386 11.38 19.84 50.19
CA VAL A 386 10.26 18.90 50.07
C VAL A 386 10.79 17.48 49.88
N PRO A 387 11.18 16.76 50.96
CA PRO A 387 11.88 15.47 50.86
C PRO A 387 11.09 14.37 50.11
N SER A 388 9.76 14.44 50.07
CA SER A 388 8.92 13.51 49.34
C SER A 388 9.27 13.43 47.82
N LEU A 389 9.77 14.52 47.25
CA LEU A 389 10.22 14.56 45.86
C LEU A 389 11.52 13.76 45.62
N ALA A 390 12.37 13.64 46.64
CA ALA A 390 13.59 12.82 46.60
C ALA A 390 13.35 11.34 46.88
N ALA A 391 12.17 10.96 47.37
CA ALA A 391 11.80 9.57 47.62
C ALA A 391 12.02 8.71 46.36
N LYS A 392 12.63 7.52 46.54
CA LYS A 392 12.97 6.65 45.44
C LYS A 392 11.80 5.74 45.05
N VAL A 393 11.51 5.68 43.77
CA VAL A 393 10.47 4.82 43.22
C VAL A 393 11.07 3.86 42.18
N HIS A 394 10.50 2.67 42.12
CA HIS A 394 10.83 1.72 41.04
C HIS A 394 10.43 2.29 39.67
N THR A 395 11.31 2.17 38.69
CA THR A 395 11.04 2.60 37.32
C THR A 395 11.81 1.78 36.31
N LYS A 396 11.57 2.01 35.02
CA LYS A 396 12.32 1.43 33.89
C LYS A 396 13.13 2.51 33.18
N LEU A 397 14.34 2.15 32.77
CA LEU A 397 15.15 3.02 31.93
C LEU A 397 14.59 3.05 30.51
N THR A 398 14.56 4.24 29.93
CA THR A 398 14.37 4.39 28.48
C THR A 398 15.59 3.83 27.71
N MET A 399 15.44 3.48 26.44
CA MET A 399 16.57 3.04 25.61
C MET A 399 17.73 4.03 25.61
N LYS A 400 17.43 5.34 25.63
CA LYS A 400 18.46 6.40 25.74
C LYS A 400 19.21 6.32 27.05
N GLN A 401 18.52 6.16 28.17
CA GLN A 401 19.14 6.05 29.50
C GLN A 401 19.96 4.76 29.63
N LYS A 402 19.47 3.63 29.10
CA LYS A 402 20.25 2.39 29.07
C LYS A 402 21.57 2.56 28.31
N LYS A 403 21.51 3.24 27.17
CA LYS A 403 22.74 3.56 26.39
C LYS A 403 23.67 4.47 27.21
N GLN A 404 23.13 5.50 27.85
CA GLN A 404 23.93 6.42 28.71
C GLN A 404 24.55 5.69 29.92
N GLU A 405 23.85 4.73 30.51
CA GLU A 405 24.38 3.88 31.58
C GLU A 405 25.52 2.99 31.09
N MET A 406 25.35 2.34 29.94
CA MET A 406 26.38 1.51 29.30
C MET A 406 27.63 2.31 28.92
N GLU A 407 27.45 3.57 28.54
CA GLU A 407 28.54 4.51 28.21
C GLU A 407 29.14 5.18 29.45
N GLY A 408 28.66 4.85 30.67
CA GLY A 408 29.12 5.45 31.91
C GLY A 408 28.73 6.91 32.12
N GLN A 409 27.80 7.44 31.33
CA GLN A 409 27.35 8.84 31.42
C GLN A 409 26.37 9.08 32.59
N ILE A 410 25.67 8.05 33.02
CA ILE A 410 24.79 8.09 34.19
C ILE A 410 25.03 6.87 35.08
N VAL A 411 24.93 7.10 36.40
CA VAL A 411 24.91 6.03 37.40
C VAL A 411 23.47 5.76 37.81
N VAL A 412 23.08 4.50 37.77
CA VAL A 412 21.71 4.07 38.09
C VAL A 412 21.72 3.21 39.35
N GLU A 413 20.96 3.63 40.34
CA GLU A 413 20.79 2.87 41.54
C GLU A 413 19.79 1.73 41.36
N ARG A 414 20.07 0.59 41.99
CA ARG A 414 19.21 -0.59 41.99
C ARG A 414 18.94 -1.09 43.40
N ASN A 415 17.71 -1.56 43.62
CA ASN A 415 17.36 -2.22 44.86
C ASN A 415 17.96 -3.64 44.99
N SER A 416 17.71 -4.34 46.10
CA SER A 416 18.17 -5.72 46.32
C SER A 416 17.64 -6.74 45.28
N LYS A 417 16.56 -6.41 44.55
CA LYS A 417 15.99 -7.22 43.46
C LYS A 417 16.56 -6.87 42.10
N GLY A 418 17.55 -5.95 42.02
CA GLY A 418 18.13 -5.46 40.76
C GLY A 418 17.23 -4.48 40.00
N GLU A 419 16.14 -4.02 40.57
CA GLU A 419 15.21 -3.10 39.95
C GLU A 419 15.75 -1.66 40.05
N VAL A 420 15.57 -0.90 38.97
CA VAL A 420 16.01 0.49 38.87
C VAL A 420 15.21 1.37 39.81
N MET A 421 15.92 2.11 40.67
CA MET A 421 15.34 3.08 41.61
C MET A 421 15.74 4.49 41.22
N MET A 422 14.75 5.39 41.07
CA MET A 422 15.00 6.81 40.80
C MET A 422 14.22 7.72 41.74
N PRO A 423 14.76 8.90 42.06
CA PRO A 423 13.99 9.92 42.79
C PRO A 423 12.72 10.30 42.04
N ARG A 424 11.62 10.55 42.76
CA ARG A 424 10.33 10.94 42.16
C ARG A 424 10.45 12.13 41.20
N TYR A 425 11.26 13.16 41.57
CA TYR A 425 11.47 14.32 40.69
C TYR A 425 12.00 13.93 39.29
N ASN A 426 12.80 12.87 39.15
CA ASN A 426 13.31 12.38 37.85
C ASN A 426 12.25 11.64 37.04
N CYS A 427 11.18 11.16 37.65
CA CYS A 427 10.08 10.47 37.03
C CYS A 427 8.97 11.42 36.50
N VAL A 428 9.05 12.71 36.86
CA VAL A 428 8.09 13.73 36.42
C VAL A 428 8.26 14.00 34.91
N THR A 429 7.13 14.12 34.23
CA THR A 429 7.03 14.45 32.81
C THR A 429 5.88 15.41 32.58
N THR A 430 5.78 15.98 31.37
CA THR A 430 4.62 16.80 30.99
C THR A 430 3.27 16.06 31.16
N HIS A 431 3.27 14.73 31.11
CA HIS A 431 2.07 13.93 31.36
C HIS A 431 1.72 13.81 32.83
N THR A 432 2.72 13.94 33.72
CA THR A 432 2.53 13.97 35.17
C THR A 432 1.65 15.15 35.57
N ALA A 433 1.74 16.30 34.90
CA ALA A 433 0.87 17.44 35.16
C ALA A 433 -0.61 17.07 35.14
N ARG A 434 -1.05 16.43 34.02
CA ARG A 434 -2.44 15.97 33.87
C ARG A 434 -2.82 14.91 34.92
N ARG A 435 -1.90 14.00 35.23
CA ARG A 435 -2.10 12.96 36.24
C ARG A 435 -2.26 13.56 37.62
N SER A 436 -1.43 14.53 38.00
CA SER A 436 -1.51 15.27 39.29
C SER A 436 -2.85 15.98 39.42
N GLY A 437 -3.28 16.71 38.38
CA GLY A 437 -4.55 17.41 38.41
C GLY A 437 -5.74 16.48 38.61
N ILE A 438 -5.78 15.36 37.87
CA ILE A 438 -6.89 14.39 37.98
C ILE A 438 -6.89 13.70 39.35
N THR A 439 -5.72 13.25 39.84
CA THR A 439 -5.62 12.55 41.13
C THR A 439 -5.99 13.49 42.28
N ASN A 440 -5.44 14.72 42.31
CA ASN A 440 -5.79 15.68 43.34
C ASN A 440 -7.27 16.08 43.27
N MET A 441 -7.83 16.32 42.07
CA MET A 441 -9.27 16.59 41.95
C MET A 441 -10.13 15.43 42.46
N TYR A 442 -9.73 14.19 42.22
CA TYR A 442 -10.39 13.00 42.78
C TYR A 442 -10.35 13.00 44.32
N LEU A 443 -9.18 13.24 44.93
CA LEU A 443 -8.98 13.27 46.39
C LEU A 443 -9.78 14.36 47.09
N THR A 444 -10.25 15.40 46.39
CA THR A 444 -11.12 16.40 47.04
C THR A 444 -12.50 15.88 47.40
N HIS A 445 -12.97 14.79 46.78
CA HIS A 445 -14.32 14.24 46.90
C HIS A 445 -15.47 15.24 46.60
N LYS A 446 -15.12 16.42 46.02
CA LYS A 446 -16.11 17.50 45.76
C LYS A 446 -16.82 17.33 44.43
N TYR A 447 -16.21 16.58 43.50
CA TYR A 447 -16.68 16.46 42.14
C TYR A 447 -17.08 15.02 41.80
N SER A 448 -18.18 14.87 41.08
CA SER A 448 -18.54 13.56 40.50
C SER A 448 -17.53 13.16 39.42
N ILE A 449 -17.40 11.84 39.20
CA ILE A 449 -16.56 11.31 38.10
C ILE A 449 -16.94 11.94 36.78
N LEU A 450 -18.23 12.18 36.51
CA LEU A 450 -18.72 12.81 35.29
C LEU A 450 -18.18 14.24 35.11
N GLN A 451 -18.17 15.03 36.19
CA GLN A 451 -17.65 16.39 36.18
C GLN A 451 -16.12 16.40 35.96
N MET A 452 -15.39 15.51 36.63
CA MET A 452 -13.93 15.35 36.43
C MET A 452 -13.60 14.89 34.98
N MET A 453 -14.40 13.94 34.44
CA MET A 453 -14.25 13.51 33.06
C MET A 453 -14.54 14.65 32.07
N HIS A 454 -15.50 15.53 32.34
CA HIS A 454 -15.78 16.70 31.54
C HIS A 454 -14.58 17.68 31.50
N VAL A 455 -14.04 18.03 32.67
CA VAL A 455 -12.86 18.89 32.77
C VAL A 455 -11.66 18.28 32.04
N SER A 456 -11.38 17.03 32.27
CA SER A 456 -10.24 16.34 31.65
C SER A 456 -10.47 15.92 30.20
N GLY A 457 -11.72 15.88 29.71
CA GLY A 457 -12.09 15.47 28.34
C GLY A 457 -11.95 13.97 28.07
N HIS A 458 -12.13 13.12 29.09
CA HIS A 458 -12.20 11.67 28.93
C HIS A 458 -13.58 11.22 28.47
N LYS A 459 -13.62 10.28 27.50
CA LYS A 459 -14.89 9.72 26.99
C LYS A 459 -15.40 8.52 27.76
N THR A 460 -14.51 7.77 28.40
CA THR A 460 -14.87 6.56 29.16
C THR A 460 -14.31 6.62 30.56
N GLN A 461 -15.07 6.11 31.52
CA GLN A 461 -14.67 6.03 32.93
C GLN A 461 -13.40 5.17 33.07
N LYS A 462 -13.30 4.06 32.35
CA LYS A 462 -12.12 3.21 32.38
C LYS A 462 -10.82 3.99 32.09
N THR A 463 -10.81 4.76 31.01
CA THR A 463 -9.61 5.56 30.65
C THR A 463 -9.37 6.74 31.59
N PHE A 464 -10.41 7.21 32.28
CA PHE A 464 -10.28 8.23 33.31
C PHE A 464 -9.65 7.64 34.60
N MET A 465 -10.14 6.50 35.06
CA MET A 465 -9.62 5.81 36.25
C MET A 465 -8.15 5.41 36.14
N ASP A 466 -7.66 5.13 34.91
CA ASP A 466 -6.25 4.87 34.63
C ASP A 466 -5.31 6.04 35.00
N TYR A 467 -5.85 7.26 35.21
CA TYR A 467 -5.08 8.45 35.61
C TYR A 467 -5.00 8.64 37.13
N ILE A 468 -5.85 8.01 37.88
CA ILE A 468 -5.82 8.06 39.36
C ILE A 468 -4.70 7.12 39.82
N LYS A 469 -3.67 7.65 40.47
CA LYS A 469 -2.43 6.92 40.79
C LYS A 469 -2.21 6.91 42.32
N LEU A 470 -3.18 6.39 43.02
CA LEU A 470 -3.07 6.16 44.45
C LEU A 470 -2.40 4.81 44.74
N SER A 471 -1.50 4.78 45.70
CA SER A 471 -0.98 3.55 46.28
C SER A 471 -2.04 2.87 47.15
N SER A 472 -1.82 1.61 47.49
CA SER A 472 -2.73 0.91 48.42
C SER A 472 -2.76 1.58 49.81
N ASP A 473 -1.65 2.14 50.26
CA ASP A 473 -1.57 2.84 51.54
C ASP A 473 -2.36 4.16 51.48
N GLU A 474 -2.18 4.96 50.40
CA GLU A 474 -2.96 6.19 50.22
C GLU A 474 -4.47 5.91 50.10
N ILE A 475 -4.88 4.80 49.47
CA ILE A 475 -6.29 4.39 49.45
C ILE A 475 -6.78 4.03 50.87
N ALA A 476 -5.97 3.33 51.64
CA ALA A 476 -6.32 2.99 53.02
C ALA A 476 -6.46 4.24 53.91
N ASP A 477 -5.52 5.18 53.80
CA ASP A 477 -5.56 6.47 54.52
C ASP A 477 -6.77 7.30 54.09
N GLU A 478 -7.11 7.29 52.80
CA GLU A 478 -8.31 7.97 52.26
C GLU A 478 -9.60 7.39 52.84
N ILE A 479 -9.71 6.07 52.90
CA ILE A 479 -10.88 5.39 53.47
C ILE A 479 -11.01 5.75 54.97
N ASP A 480 -9.90 5.74 55.74
CA ASP A 480 -9.89 6.09 57.12
C ASP A 480 -10.29 7.56 57.35
N ALA A 481 -9.73 8.47 56.56
CA ALA A 481 -10.06 9.89 56.63
C ALA A 481 -11.56 10.17 56.36
N ILE A 482 -12.13 9.51 55.38
CA ILE A 482 -13.56 9.61 55.05
C ILE A 482 -14.41 9.05 56.21
N ALA A 483 -14.03 7.88 56.74
CA ALA A 483 -14.74 7.25 57.87
C ALA A 483 -14.74 8.10 59.13
N ASN A 484 -13.66 8.83 59.38
CA ASN A 484 -13.49 9.72 60.53
C ASN A 484 -13.99 11.16 60.31
N GLY A 485 -14.69 11.42 59.19
CA GLY A 485 -15.35 12.70 58.90
C GLY A 485 -14.40 13.85 58.55
N ALA A 486 -13.18 13.55 58.13
CA ALA A 486 -12.23 14.56 57.63
C ALA A 486 -12.82 15.30 56.42
N LYS A 487 -12.89 16.62 56.44
CA LYS A 487 -13.26 17.41 55.26
C LYS A 487 -12.05 17.47 54.32
N ALA A 488 -12.23 17.03 53.10
CA ALA A 488 -11.21 17.15 52.09
C ALA A 488 -10.84 18.62 51.83
N ASP A 489 -9.54 18.89 51.69
CA ASP A 489 -9.02 20.21 51.39
C ASP A 489 -9.40 20.69 50.00
N VAL A 490 -9.33 21.99 49.79
CA VAL A 490 -9.76 22.63 48.53
C VAL A 490 -8.70 22.44 47.46
N PHE A 491 -9.07 21.77 46.40
CA PHE A 491 -8.29 21.70 45.15
C PHE A 491 -8.42 23.00 44.33
#